data_1e01d58b1d0a5fdfe6854c4c1de2296b
#
_entry.id   1e01d58b1d0a5fdfe6854c4c1de2296b
#
_cell.length_a   1.000
_cell.length_b   1.000
_cell.length_c   1.000
_cell.angle_alpha   90.00
_cell.angle_beta   90.00
_cell.angle_gamma   90.00
#
_symmetry.space_group_name_H-M   'P 1'
#
loop_
_entity.id
_entity.type
_entity.pdbx_description
1 polymer ?
#
loop_
_entity_poly.entity_id
_entity_poly.type
_entity_poly.pdbx_seq_one_letter_code
_entity_poly.pdbx_strand_id
1 'polypeptide(L)'
;MHYERVSLARRGGSWRMSYRAVYDAERKGDRKWATIGAAASRAEAEHLAAEYLYNLPRGPEDERRAEAIEATEGRMPTVGELRRDDIDHALSVGAIEKSTYTGYCQHVRRLGDLGEIPVDRVTAQDVQLYVDSLVEDGYCSETVNLMLWTVRETLELASFRMLRPPLDLRRIRAPKHDRPLPRALSAEEKNALLAALPCIHGPLDAIVRLALFAGLRCGEICALRWANVDLNRRMVRITSAIGALPSSNGYLKGPKSPAGMRALPIADGLMEGLERRRAEQEARCRDAGVPFTDDIFVVGDIDGAFMVPRYANQLFRTFVRTFNIGGGKCGLHRLRHTFATELIMSGVNPKTVSNWLGHTDPSFTLKIYVSSSPENLRASVDTVNEVMALPEGYAGQGSELPARIRGDEKKEEAEEPAPDPKAPRPVKIISWESLACG
;
A
#
# COMPACT_ATOMS: atom_id res chain seq x y z
N MET A 1 27.55 -18.33 -14.83
CA MET A 1 27.25 -19.55 -14.02
C MET A 1 26.99 -19.12 -12.58
N HIS A 2 25.97 -19.64 -11.95
CA HIS A 2 25.73 -19.44 -10.51
C HIS A 2 25.48 -20.80 -9.85
N TYR A 3 25.53 -20.84 -8.50
CA TYR A 3 25.21 -22.05 -7.76
C TYR A 3 23.85 -21.93 -7.10
N GLU A 4 22.97 -22.90 -7.31
CA GLU A 4 21.68 -23.00 -6.61
C GLU A 4 21.72 -24.08 -5.54
N ARG A 5 21.12 -23.79 -4.38
CA ARG A 5 20.88 -24.80 -3.34
C ARG A 5 19.69 -25.67 -3.72
N VAL A 6 19.91 -26.99 -3.75
CA VAL A 6 18.84 -27.97 -4.06
C VAL A 6 18.16 -28.46 -2.79
N SER A 7 18.93 -28.70 -1.72
CA SER A 7 18.37 -29.12 -0.44
C SER A 7 19.25 -28.71 0.73
N LEU A 8 18.63 -28.59 1.91
CA LEU A 8 19.31 -28.36 3.19
C LEU A 8 18.65 -29.24 4.24
N ALA A 9 19.42 -30.10 4.92
CA ALA A 9 18.93 -31.01 5.92
C ALA A 9 19.93 -31.21 7.07
N ARG A 10 19.41 -31.40 8.28
CA ARG A 10 20.23 -31.75 9.44
C ARG A 10 20.47 -33.25 9.46
N ARG A 11 21.73 -33.65 9.60
CA ARG A 11 22.13 -35.07 9.79
C ARG A 11 23.14 -35.18 10.93
N GLY A 12 22.72 -35.87 12.00
CA GLY A 12 23.52 -35.91 13.22
C GLY A 12 23.64 -34.51 13.84
N GLY A 13 24.84 -34.10 14.27
CA GLY A 13 25.13 -32.79 14.85
C GLY A 13 25.41 -31.68 13.83
N SER A 14 25.41 -31.96 12.52
CA SER A 14 25.79 -31.01 11.47
C SER A 14 24.71 -30.84 10.41
N TRP A 15 24.75 -29.71 9.70
CA TRP A 15 23.90 -29.45 8.54
C TRP A 15 24.63 -29.82 7.25
N ARG A 16 23.89 -30.46 6.34
CA ARG A 16 24.34 -30.80 5.01
C ARG A 16 23.44 -30.16 3.98
N MET A 17 24.05 -29.62 2.93
CA MET A 17 23.33 -29.14 1.77
C MET A 17 23.73 -29.88 0.51
N SER A 18 22.83 -29.92 -0.46
CA SER A 18 23.19 -30.22 -1.84
C SER A 18 23.00 -29.00 -2.70
N TYR A 19 23.88 -28.83 -3.67
CA TYR A 19 23.89 -27.71 -4.60
C TYR A 19 24.32 -28.17 -5.98
N ARG A 20 24.06 -27.35 -6.97
CA ARG A 20 24.55 -27.58 -8.34
C ARG A 20 24.86 -26.26 -9.04
N ALA A 21 25.73 -26.31 -10.00
CA ALA A 21 26.00 -25.20 -10.92
C ALA A 21 24.82 -25.06 -11.90
N VAL A 22 24.40 -23.83 -12.15
CA VAL A 22 23.41 -23.48 -13.18
C VAL A 22 24.12 -22.62 -14.22
N TYR A 23 24.22 -23.10 -15.43
CA TYR A 23 24.91 -22.43 -16.53
C TYR A 23 23.95 -21.53 -17.32
N ASP A 24 22.73 -22.03 -17.57
CA ASP A 24 21.60 -21.33 -18.19
C ASP A 24 20.28 -22.00 -17.77
N ALA A 25 19.14 -21.59 -18.34
CA ALA A 25 17.81 -22.10 -17.98
C ALA A 25 17.66 -23.62 -18.19
N GLU A 26 18.38 -24.19 -19.17
CA GLU A 26 18.26 -25.61 -19.55
C GLU A 26 19.46 -26.43 -19.07
N ARG A 27 20.63 -25.81 -18.93
CA ARG A 27 21.88 -26.51 -18.60
C ARG A 27 22.25 -26.37 -17.13
N LYS A 28 22.06 -27.47 -16.38
CA LYS A 28 22.41 -27.59 -14.96
C LYS A 28 23.48 -28.66 -14.76
N GLY A 29 24.44 -28.35 -13.91
CA GLY A 29 25.49 -29.29 -13.57
C GLY A 29 25.06 -30.37 -12.57
N ASP A 30 25.95 -31.31 -12.33
CA ASP A 30 25.75 -32.39 -11.39
C ASP A 30 25.52 -31.91 -9.96
N ARG A 31 24.71 -32.66 -9.22
CA ARG A 31 24.41 -32.37 -7.82
C ARG A 31 25.60 -32.69 -6.94
N LYS A 32 26.13 -31.69 -6.26
CA LYS A 32 27.21 -31.80 -5.27
C LYS A 32 26.69 -31.69 -3.86
N TRP A 33 27.43 -32.21 -2.90
CA TRP A 33 27.10 -32.18 -1.48
C TRP A 33 28.17 -31.48 -0.69
N ALA A 34 27.76 -30.70 0.32
CA ALA A 34 28.68 -30.07 1.27
C ALA A 34 28.13 -30.16 2.68
N THR A 35 29.04 -30.27 3.65
CA THR A 35 28.72 -30.11 5.07
C THR A 35 29.05 -28.67 5.44
N ILE A 36 28.07 -27.92 5.92
CA ILE A 36 28.19 -26.49 6.22
C ILE A 36 28.42 -26.21 7.71
N GLY A 37 28.63 -27.24 8.52
CA GLY A 37 28.97 -27.12 9.93
C GLY A 37 27.81 -27.29 10.89
N ALA A 38 28.05 -26.99 12.16
CA ALA A 38 27.03 -26.98 13.20
C ALA A 38 26.36 -25.60 13.25
N ALA A 39 25.03 -25.58 13.08
CA ALA A 39 24.23 -24.39 13.27
C ALA A 39 23.13 -24.68 14.30
N ALA A 40 22.88 -23.73 15.18
CA ALA A 40 21.90 -23.87 16.25
C ALA A 40 20.45 -23.88 15.72
N SER A 41 20.23 -23.21 14.59
CA SER A 41 18.91 -23.08 13.95
C SER A 41 18.97 -23.34 12.45
N ARG A 42 17.79 -23.62 11.85
CA ARG A 42 17.68 -23.75 10.39
C ARG A 42 18.03 -22.44 9.68
N ALA A 43 17.68 -21.31 10.24
CA ALA A 43 17.96 -20.00 9.68
C ALA A 43 19.46 -19.69 9.63
N GLU A 44 20.19 -20.06 10.69
CA GLU A 44 21.65 -19.97 10.72
C GLU A 44 22.31 -20.91 9.69
N ALA A 45 21.76 -22.14 9.57
CA ALA A 45 22.21 -23.07 8.54
C ALA A 45 21.94 -22.56 7.10
N GLU A 46 20.84 -21.86 6.89
CA GLU A 46 20.54 -21.21 5.60
C GLU A 46 21.51 -20.08 5.29
N HIS A 47 21.91 -19.31 6.29
CA HIS A 47 22.92 -18.27 6.15
C HIS A 47 24.29 -18.87 5.80
N LEU A 48 24.76 -19.86 6.57
CA LEU A 48 26.01 -20.56 6.29
C LEU A 48 26.02 -21.25 4.92
N ALA A 49 24.87 -21.80 4.51
CA ALA A 49 24.75 -22.40 3.18
C ALA A 49 24.89 -21.37 2.05
N ALA A 50 24.30 -20.18 2.23
CA ALA A 50 24.41 -19.08 1.26
C ALA A 50 25.86 -18.56 1.19
N GLU A 51 26.51 -18.39 2.34
CA GLU A 51 27.92 -18.01 2.43
C GLU A 51 28.83 -19.04 1.76
N TYR A 52 28.60 -20.34 1.99
CA TYR A 52 29.36 -21.40 1.32
C TYR A 52 29.22 -21.32 -0.20
N LEU A 53 28.00 -21.17 -0.73
CA LEU A 53 27.74 -21.08 -2.17
C LEU A 53 28.38 -19.82 -2.78
N TYR A 54 28.42 -18.72 -2.02
CA TYR A 54 29.07 -17.47 -2.42
C TYR A 54 30.59 -17.64 -2.59
N ASN A 55 31.22 -18.41 -1.71
CA ASN A 55 32.66 -18.64 -1.70
C ASN A 55 33.13 -19.76 -2.67
N LEU A 56 32.21 -20.42 -3.39
CA LEU A 56 32.57 -21.39 -4.42
C LEU A 56 33.27 -20.70 -5.60
N PRO A 57 34.22 -21.40 -6.27
CA PRO A 57 34.88 -20.87 -7.46
C PRO A 57 33.87 -20.46 -8.52
N ARG A 58 33.94 -19.23 -8.97
CA ARG A 58 33.08 -18.68 -10.02
C ARG A 58 33.48 -19.27 -11.36
N GLY A 59 32.50 -19.46 -12.25
CA GLY A 59 32.79 -19.85 -13.61
C GLY A 59 33.35 -18.68 -14.45
N PRO A 60 33.86 -18.93 -15.63
CA PRO A 60 34.50 -17.92 -16.50
C PRO A 60 33.55 -16.73 -16.84
N GLU A 61 32.24 -16.92 -16.79
CA GLU A 61 31.26 -15.84 -17.02
C GLU A 61 31.07 -14.95 -15.80
N ASP A 62 31.14 -15.53 -14.61
CA ASP A 62 31.03 -14.75 -13.36
C ASP A 62 32.31 -13.98 -13.09
N GLU A 63 33.46 -14.57 -13.47
CA GLU A 63 34.75 -13.88 -13.47
C GLU A 63 34.77 -12.73 -14.47
N ARG A 64 34.28 -12.92 -15.70
CA ARG A 64 34.15 -11.84 -16.70
C ARG A 64 33.17 -10.76 -16.25
N ARG A 65 32.11 -11.13 -15.53
CA ARG A 65 31.12 -10.18 -15.01
C ARG A 65 31.68 -9.41 -13.81
N ALA A 66 32.46 -10.08 -12.94
CA ALA A 66 33.20 -9.43 -11.87
C ALA A 66 34.32 -8.52 -12.43
N GLU A 67 35.07 -8.99 -13.43
CA GLU A 67 36.05 -8.20 -14.15
C GLU A 67 35.42 -7.02 -14.92
N ALA A 68 34.21 -7.18 -15.48
CA ALA A 68 33.49 -6.09 -16.15
C ALA A 68 33.01 -5.04 -15.14
N ILE A 69 32.59 -5.45 -13.95
CA ILE A 69 32.23 -4.56 -12.84
C ILE A 69 33.51 -3.87 -12.31
N GLU A 70 34.61 -4.60 -12.17
CA GLU A 70 35.90 -4.09 -11.77
C GLU A 70 36.50 -3.15 -12.82
N ALA A 71 36.37 -3.49 -14.12
CA ALA A 71 36.90 -2.71 -15.23
C ALA A 71 36.12 -1.39 -15.48
N THR A 72 34.90 -1.28 -15.00
CA THR A 72 34.10 -0.05 -15.23
C THR A 72 34.50 1.08 -14.26
N GLU A 73 35.05 0.80 -13.07
CA GLU A 73 35.59 1.81 -12.13
C GLU A 73 36.60 1.29 -11.10
N GLY A 74 37.00 0.03 -11.12
CA GLY A 74 38.02 -0.54 -10.23
C GLY A 74 37.65 -0.61 -8.74
N ARG A 75 36.37 -0.39 -8.36
CA ARG A 75 35.93 -0.43 -6.97
C ARG A 75 34.57 -1.09 -6.81
N MET A 76 34.29 -1.62 -5.62
CA MET A 76 32.99 -2.14 -5.23
C MET A 76 31.98 -0.97 -5.17
N PRO A 77 30.76 -1.12 -5.76
CA PRO A 77 29.75 -0.07 -5.70
C PRO A 77 29.32 0.18 -4.26
N THR A 78 28.99 1.43 -3.95
CA THR A 78 28.39 1.78 -2.66
C THR A 78 26.90 1.40 -2.62
N VAL A 79 26.30 1.40 -1.44
CA VAL A 79 24.85 1.13 -1.28
C VAL A 79 24.02 2.11 -2.11
N GLY A 80 24.41 3.39 -2.12
CA GLY A 80 23.70 4.43 -2.88
C GLY A 80 23.85 4.24 -4.39
N GLU A 81 25.04 3.90 -4.87
CA GLU A 81 25.31 3.63 -6.29
C GLU A 81 24.56 2.40 -6.79
N LEU A 82 24.62 1.29 -6.06
CA LEU A 82 23.90 0.06 -6.43
C LEU A 82 22.39 0.28 -6.49
N ARG A 83 21.85 0.99 -5.51
CA ARG A 83 20.41 1.30 -5.51
C ARG A 83 20.03 2.25 -6.65
N ARG A 84 20.88 3.22 -6.97
CA ARG A 84 20.68 4.11 -8.10
C ARG A 84 20.63 3.35 -9.42
N ASP A 85 21.62 2.50 -9.66
CA ASP A 85 21.71 1.66 -10.86
C ASP A 85 20.46 0.78 -11.03
N ASP A 86 19.98 0.17 -9.94
CA ASP A 86 18.77 -0.66 -9.93
C ASP A 86 17.51 0.12 -10.34
N ILE A 87 17.28 1.30 -9.76
CA ILE A 87 16.10 2.10 -10.08
C ILE A 87 16.20 2.74 -11.48
N ASP A 88 17.41 3.07 -11.96
CA ASP A 88 17.63 3.55 -13.33
C ASP A 88 17.30 2.43 -14.33
N HIS A 89 17.75 1.21 -14.06
CA HIS A 89 17.41 0.06 -14.86
C HIS A 89 15.89 -0.22 -14.83
N ALA A 90 15.26 -0.22 -13.65
CA ALA A 90 13.81 -0.44 -13.53
C ALA A 90 12.99 0.60 -14.32
N LEU A 91 13.46 1.85 -14.38
CA LEU A 91 12.84 2.89 -15.21
C LEU A 91 13.06 2.59 -16.70
N SER A 92 14.26 2.19 -17.11
CA SER A 92 14.61 1.96 -18.52
C SER A 92 13.80 0.81 -19.15
N VAL A 93 13.52 -0.23 -18.38
CA VAL A 93 12.70 -1.37 -18.82
C VAL A 93 11.20 -1.17 -18.59
N GLY A 94 10.77 0.00 -18.09
CA GLY A 94 9.37 0.32 -17.83
C GLY A 94 8.75 -0.42 -16.64
N ALA A 95 9.56 -1.01 -15.76
CA ALA A 95 9.08 -1.71 -14.56
C ALA A 95 8.51 -0.74 -13.51
N ILE A 96 8.95 0.51 -13.51
CA ILE A 96 8.45 1.57 -12.64
C ILE A 96 8.09 2.83 -13.42
N GLU A 97 7.11 3.59 -12.89
CA GLU A 97 6.75 4.90 -13.44
C GLU A 97 7.74 5.99 -13.00
N LYS A 98 7.83 7.09 -13.79
CA LYS A 98 8.65 8.27 -13.48
C LYS A 98 8.41 8.84 -12.08
N SER A 99 7.16 8.82 -11.58
CA SER A 99 6.84 9.29 -10.23
C SER A 99 7.43 8.38 -9.14
N THR A 100 7.43 7.06 -9.36
CA THR A 100 8.04 6.07 -8.46
C THR A 100 9.55 6.20 -8.47
N TYR A 101 10.15 6.32 -9.66
CA TYR A 101 11.56 6.60 -9.83
C TYR A 101 12.01 7.82 -9.01
N THR A 102 11.27 8.94 -9.13
CA THR A 102 11.59 10.16 -8.38
C THR A 102 11.53 9.94 -6.86
N GLY A 103 10.53 9.17 -6.38
CA GLY A 103 10.44 8.80 -4.97
C GLY A 103 11.66 7.98 -4.53
N TYR A 104 12.04 6.98 -5.28
CA TYR A 104 13.20 6.15 -4.98
C TYR A 104 14.52 6.94 -5.02
N CYS A 105 14.67 7.89 -5.95
CA CYS A 105 15.82 8.80 -5.95
C CYS A 105 15.92 9.64 -4.66
N GLN A 106 14.77 10.02 -4.07
CA GLN A 106 14.78 10.70 -2.77
C GLN A 106 15.20 9.76 -1.64
N HIS A 107 14.83 8.46 -1.71
CA HIS A 107 15.30 7.46 -0.74
C HIS A 107 16.81 7.30 -0.82
N VAL A 108 17.38 7.18 -2.03
CA VAL A 108 18.85 7.10 -2.20
C VAL A 108 19.56 8.29 -1.56
N ARG A 109 19.04 9.52 -1.77
CA ARG A 109 19.63 10.72 -1.14
C ARG A 109 19.56 10.71 0.39
N ARG A 110 18.55 10.03 0.96
CA ARG A 110 18.38 9.92 2.43
C ARG A 110 19.23 8.82 3.06
N LEU A 111 19.91 7.99 2.27
CA LEU A 111 20.81 6.98 2.83
C LEU A 111 21.98 7.63 3.57
N GLY A 112 22.33 8.90 3.25
CA GLY A 112 23.40 9.62 3.92
C GLY A 112 24.70 8.83 3.91
N ASP A 113 25.39 8.77 5.04
CA ASP A 113 26.68 8.10 5.20
C ASP A 113 26.59 6.58 4.89
N LEU A 114 25.47 5.93 5.21
CA LEU A 114 25.27 4.53 4.83
C LEU A 114 25.32 4.32 3.31
N GLY A 115 24.85 5.32 2.55
CA GLY A 115 24.87 5.31 1.09
C GLY A 115 26.27 5.30 0.49
N GLU A 116 27.27 5.78 1.21
CA GLU A 116 28.66 5.88 0.78
C GLU A 116 29.49 4.61 1.12
N ILE A 117 28.95 3.70 1.92
CA ILE A 117 29.63 2.48 2.29
C ILE A 117 29.59 1.49 1.11
N PRO A 118 30.74 0.89 0.70
CA PRO A 118 30.77 -0.21 -0.27
C PRO A 118 29.87 -1.37 0.20
N VAL A 119 29.07 -1.95 -0.73
CA VAL A 119 28.05 -2.95 -0.37
C VAL A 119 28.61 -4.20 0.31
N ASP A 120 29.85 -4.58 0.02
CA ASP A 120 30.54 -5.73 0.64
C ASP A 120 30.98 -5.46 2.08
N ARG A 121 31.09 -4.20 2.49
CA ARG A 121 31.56 -3.77 3.83
C ARG A 121 30.45 -3.44 4.79
N VAL A 122 29.22 -3.25 4.31
CA VAL A 122 28.06 -2.93 5.17
C VAL A 122 27.82 -4.06 6.16
N THR A 123 27.73 -3.72 7.43
CA THR A 123 27.38 -4.64 8.52
C THR A 123 25.95 -4.42 9.03
N ALA A 124 25.40 -5.38 9.77
CA ALA A 124 24.11 -5.19 10.43
C ALA A 124 24.15 -4.06 11.46
N GLN A 125 25.33 -3.78 12.04
CA GLN A 125 25.50 -2.67 12.98
C GLN A 125 25.39 -1.32 12.27
N ASP A 126 25.96 -1.16 11.06
CA ASP A 126 25.82 0.08 10.28
C ASP A 126 24.36 0.35 9.94
N VAL A 127 23.62 -0.69 9.58
CA VAL A 127 22.17 -0.57 9.31
C VAL A 127 21.39 -0.19 10.57
N GLN A 128 21.76 -0.73 11.75
CA GLN A 128 21.11 -0.35 13.01
C GLN A 128 21.41 1.12 13.37
N LEU A 129 22.69 1.54 13.28
CA LEU A 129 23.07 2.92 13.54
C LEU A 129 22.38 3.92 12.61
N TYR A 130 22.20 3.54 11.35
CA TYR A 130 21.44 4.34 10.39
C TYR A 130 19.95 4.45 10.78
N VAL A 131 19.32 3.34 11.20
CA VAL A 131 17.93 3.37 11.69
C VAL A 131 17.80 4.25 12.92
N ASP A 132 18.76 4.15 13.86
CA ASP A 132 18.78 4.95 15.08
C ASP A 132 18.94 6.44 14.77
N SER A 133 19.83 6.81 13.84
CA SER A 133 20.00 8.20 13.40
C SER A 133 18.71 8.79 12.80
N LEU A 134 17.97 8.03 12.00
CA LEU A 134 16.67 8.47 11.46
C LEU A 134 15.63 8.73 12.56
N VAL A 135 15.67 7.94 13.64
CA VAL A 135 14.79 8.14 14.81
C VAL A 135 15.21 9.39 15.58
N GLU A 136 16.50 9.59 15.80
CA GLU A 136 17.07 10.78 16.47
C GLU A 136 16.79 12.08 15.69
N ASP A 137 16.84 12.02 14.35
CA ASP A 137 16.46 13.12 13.46
C ASP A 137 14.95 13.42 13.46
N GLY A 138 14.14 12.62 14.17
CA GLY A 138 12.70 12.84 14.33
C GLY A 138 11.85 12.38 13.15
N TYR A 139 12.36 11.50 12.30
CA TYR A 139 11.55 10.89 11.23
C TYR A 139 10.45 10.00 11.80
N CYS A 140 9.26 10.06 11.19
CA CYS A 140 8.15 9.20 11.60
C CYS A 140 8.44 7.71 11.29
N SER A 141 7.81 6.82 12.05
CA SER A 141 7.98 5.36 11.94
C SER A 141 7.81 4.83 10.51
N GLU A 142 6.89 5.41 9.73
CA GLU A 142 6.67 5.04 8.33
C GLU A 142 7.89 5.34 7.46
N THR A 143 8.50 6.52 7.64
CA THR A 143 9.71 6.92 6.89
C THR A 143 10.88 6.03 7.27
N VAL A 144 11.09 5.78 8.57
CA VAL A 144 12.17 4.90 9.07
C VAL A 144 12.02 3.49 8.49
N ASN A 145 10.82 2.90 8.55
CA ASN A 145 10.57 1.56 8.00
C ASN A 145 10.72 1.51 6.47
N LEU A 146 10.32 2.57 5.76
CA LEU A 146 10.51 2.68 4.32
C LEU A 146 12.00 2.75 3.95
N MET A 147 12.79 3.46 4.72
CA MET A 147 14.24 3.53 4.50
C MET A 147 14.92 2.21 4.82
N LEU A 148 14.53 1.54 5.91
CA LEU A 148 15.02 0.20 6.22
C LEU A 148 14.66 -0.82 5.12
N TRP A 149 13.44 -0.75 4.57
CA TRP A 149 13.06 -1.54 3.40
C TRP A 149 13.97 -1.25 2.20
N THR A 150 14.26 0.02 1.91
CA THR A 150 15.17 0.41 0.82
C THR A 150 16.56 -0.20 0.99
N VAL A 151 17.09 -0.19 2.21
CA VAL A 151 18.40 -0.81 2.53
C VAL A 151 18.33 -2.32 2.32
N ARG A 152 17.30 -3.00 2.82
CA ARG A 152 17.11 -4.44 2.65
C ARG A 152 17.09 -4.85 1.19
N GLU A 153 16.26 -4.21 0.38
CA GLU A 153 16.16 -4.45 -1.07
C GLU A 153 17.53 -4.28 -1.75
N THR A 154 18.30 -3.25 -1.36
CA THR A 154 19.61 -3.00 -1.95
C THR A 154 20.62 -4.09 -1.58
N LEU A 155 20.64 -4.55 -0.32
CA LEU A 155 21.54 -5.58 0.14
C LEU A 155 21.15 -6.99 -0.37
N GLU A 156 19.85 -7.23 -0.56
CA GLU A 156 19.34 -8.43 -1.25
C GLU A 156 19.78 -8.43 -2.72
N LEU A 157 19.69 -7.29 -3.40
CA LEU A 157 20.21 -7.12 -4.76
C LEU A 157 21.73 -7.35 -4.83
N ALA A 158 22.49 -6.80 -3.87
CA ALA A 158 23.94 -7.04 -3.78
C ALA A 158 24.26 -8.52 -3.65
N SER A 159 23.48 -9.25 -2.85
CA SER A 159 23.65 -10.70 -2.69
C SER A 159 23.22 -11.46 -3.95
N PHE A 160 22.14 -11.05 -4.62
CA PHE A 160 21.70 -11.60 -5.90
C PHE A 160 22.75 -11.41 -7.00
N ARG A 161 23.40 -10.24 -7.04
CA ARG A 161 24.51 -9.94 -7.97
C ARG A 161 25.85 -10.55 -7.53
N MET A 162 25.88 -11.32 -6.44
CA MET A 162 27.08 -11.96 -5.87
C MET A 162 28.19 -10.97 -5.46
N LEU A 163 27.82 -9.75 -5.13
CA LEU A 163 28.75 -8.74 -4.62
C LEU A 163 29.08 -8.94 -3.14
N ARG A 164 28.22 -9.68 -2.42
CA ARG A 164 28.39 -10.04 -1.00
C ARG A 164 27.57 -11.27 -0.64
N PRO A 165 27.84 -11.98 0.48
CA PRO A 165 26.91 -12.95 1.05
C PRO A 165 25.66 -12.24 1.63
N PRO A 166 24.52 -12.96 1.78
CA PRO A 166 23.33 -12.42 2.42
C PRO A 166 23.59 -11.92 3.82
N LEU A 167 23.07 -10.73 4.15
CA LEU A 167 23.20 -10.14 5.47
C LEU A 167 21.91 -10.39 6.29
N ASP A 168 22.06 -10.92 7.50
CA ASP A 168 20.92 -11.10 8.41
C ASP A 168 20.51 -9.79 9.07
N LEU A 169 19.42 -9.21 8.60
CA LEU A 169 18.84 -7.98 9.12
C LEU A 169 17.58 -8.21 10.00
N ARG A 170 17.28 -9.48 10.38
CA ARG A 170 16.08 -9.80 11.18
C ARG A 170 16.11 -9.21 12.59
N ARG A 171 17.30 -8.95 13.13
CA ARG A 171 17.50 -8.37 14.46
C ARG A 171 17.53 -6.85 14.47
N ILE A 172 17.44 -6.18 13.33
CA ILE A 172 17.35 -4.73 13.25
C ILE A 172 16.06 -4.27 13.94
N ARG A 173 16.23 -3.40 14.92
CA ARG A 173 15.12 -2.80 15.68
C ARG A 173 14.73 -1.49 15.02
N ALA A 174 13.52 -1.45 14.48
CA ALA A 174 12.92 -0.24 13.94
C ALA A 174 11.66 0.11 14.76
N PRO A 175 11.21 1.37 14.75
CA PRO A 175 9.96 1.75 15.40
C PRO A 175 8.79 0.92 14.87
N LYS A 176 7.86 0.56 15.77
CA LYS A 176 6.62 -0.11 15.34
C LYS A 176 5.91 0.75 14.32
N HIS A 177 5.41 0.09 13.29
CA HIS A 177 4.64 0.76 12.24
C HIS A 177 3.27 1.14 12.81
N ASP A 178 3.21 2.30 13.45
CA ASP A 178 1.96 2.87 13.93
C ASP A 178 1.36 3.73 12.81
N ARG A 179 0.54 3.09 11.99
CA ARG A 179 -0.17 3.76 10.91
C ARG A 179 -1.57 4.10 11.37
N PRO A 180 -1.79 5.31 11.89
CA PRO A 180 -3.16 5.72 12.20
C PRO A 180 -3.98 5.65 10.90
N LEU A 181 -5.18 5.08 11.00
CA LEU A 181 -6.10 5.05 9.87
C LEU A 181 -6.33 6.49 9.38
N PRO A 182 -6.34 6.71 8.05
CA PRO A 182 -6.62 8.03 7.51
C PRO A 182 -7.95 8.55 8.08
N ARG A 183 -7.89 9.61 8.86
CA ARG A 183 -9.05 10.15 9.54
C ARG A 183 -9.94 10.91 8.54
N ALA A 184 -11.20 10.53 8.44
CA ALA A 184 -12.24 11.35 7.80
C ALA A 184 -12.41 12.70 8.53
N LEU A 185 -13.06 13.67 7.92
CA LEU A 185 -13.49 14.88 8.61
C LEU A 185 -14.48 14.51 9.72
N SER A 186 -14.41 15.16 10.86
CA SER A 186 -15.50 15.10 11.85
C SER A 186 -16.75 15.77 11.30
N ALA A 187 -17.88 15.58 11.97
CA ALA A 187 -19.12 16.25 11.58
C ALA A 187 -18.97 17.78 11.59
N GLU A 188 -18.29 18.32 12.59
CA GLU A 188 -18.02 19.75 12.74
C GLU A 188 -17.09 20.26 11.64
N GLU A 189 -16.00 19.54 11.34
CA GLU A 189 -15.07 19.87 10.26
C GLU A 189 -15.75 19.83 8.89
N LYS A 190 -16.61 18.83 8.66
CA LYS A 190 -17.41 18.70 7.44
C LYS A 190 -18.41 19.85 7.31
N ASN A 191 -19.13 20.18 8.37
CA ASN A 191 -20.10 21.27 8.36
C ASN A 191 -19.40 22.62 8.12
N ALA A 192 -18.24 22.87 8.74
CA ALA A 192 -17.46 24.06 8.50
C ALA A 192 -16.99 24.16 7.03
N LEU A 193 -16.57 23.04 6.46
CA LEU A 193 -16.17 22.99 5.04
C LEU A 193 -17.37 23.27 4.12
N LEU A 194 -18.52 22.65 4.37
CA LEU A 194 -19.74 22.87 3.58
C LEU A 194 -20.23 24.32 3.68
N ALA A 195 -20.19 24.93 4.87
CA ALA A 195 -20.54 26.33 5.08
C ALA A 195 -19.58 27.32 4.37
N ALA A 196 -18.33 26.92 4.14
CA ALA A 196 -17.35 27.72 3.43
C ALA A 196 -17.43 27.59 1.90
N LEU A 197 -18.12 26.57 1.35
CA LEU A 197 -18.23 26.37 -0.11
C LEU A 197 -18.80 27.57 -0.86
N PRO A 198 -19.83 28.30 -0.40
CA PRO A 198 -20.33 29.48 -1.09
C PRO A 198 -19.32 30.63 -1.21
N CYS A 199 -18.28 30.62 -0.37
CA CYS A 199 -17.25 31.67 -0.36
C CYS A 199 -16.10 31.41 -1.34
N ILE A 200 -16.09 30.25 -2.03
CA ILE A 200 -15.04 29.89 -2.98
C ILE A 200 -15.59 29.80 -4.40
N HIS A 201 -14.74 30.19 -5.37
CA HIS A 201 -15.09 30.25 -6.78
C HIS A 201 -13.97 29.67 -7.63
N GLY A 202 -14.21 29.56 -8.93
CA GLY A 202 -13.23 29.14 -9.91
C GLY A 202 -12.75 27.69 -9.72
N PRO A 203 -11.48 27.40 -10.01
CA PRO A 203 -10.97 26.03 -9.96
C PRO A 203 -11.00 25.42 -8.55
N LEU A 204 -10.89 26.23 -7.49
CA LEU A 204 -10.88 25.73 -6.12
C LEU A 204 -12.24 25.11 -5.72
N ASP A 205 -13.35 25.75 -6.10
CA ASP A 205 -14.68 25.21 -5.85
C ASP A 205 -14.86 23.82 -6.52
N ALA A 206 -14.49 23.73 -7.80
CA ALA A 206 -14.54 22.46 -8.53
C ALA A 206 -13.63 21.39 -7.92
N ILE A 207 -12.40 21.74 -7.48
CA ILE A 207 -11.48 20.82 -6.79
C ILE A 207 -12.10 20.25 -5.53
N VAL A 208 -12.64 21.12 -4.67
CA VAL A 208 -13.23 20.71 -3.38
C VAL A 208 -14.44 19.82 -3.60
N ARG A 209 -15.34 20.23 -4.51
CA ARG A 209 -16.56 19.45 -4.78
C ARG A 209 -16.27 18.10 -5.45
N LEU A 210 -15.37 18.02 -6.41
CA LEU A 210 -14.96 16.75 -7.03
C LEU A 210 -14.31 15.80 -6.00
N ALA A 211 -13.53 16.32 -5.06
CA ALA A 211 -12.94 15.51 -3.99
C ALA A 211 -13.97 15.05 -2.96
N LEU A 212 -14.91 15.93 -2.55
CA LEU A 212 -15.88 15.69 -1.48
C LEU A 212 -17.10 14.89 -1.95
N PHE A 213 -17.68 15.19 -3.13
CA PHE A 213 -18.93 14.60 -3.60
C PHE A 213 -18.76 13.48 -4.62
N ALA A 214 -17.53 13.31 -5.18
CA ALA A 214 -17.23 12.19 -6.08
C ALA A 214 -16.01 11.36 -5.64
N GLY A 215 -15.31 11.77 -4.57
CA GLY A 215 -14.19 11.02 -4.03
C GLY A 215 -12.98 10.92 -4.96
N LEU A 216 -12.79 11.85 -5.89
CA LEU A 216 -11.71 11.80 -6.89
C LEU A 216 -10.33 12.04 -6.26
N ARG A 217 -9.31 11.38 -6.83
CA ARG A 217 -7.91 11.68 -6.48
C ARG A 217 -7.49 13.03 -7.09
N CYS A 218 -6.58 13.74 -6.41
CA CYS A 218 -6.09 15.04 -6.90
C CYS A 218 -5.60 14.99 -8.36
N GLY A 219 -4.86 13.96 -8.76
CA GLY A 219 -4.42 13.79 -10.15
C GLY A 219 -5.56 13.53 -11.14
N GLU A 220 -6.63 12.84 -10.73
CA GLU A 220 -7.85 12.62 -11.54
C GLU A 220 -8.63 13.94 -11.71
N ILE A 221 -8.74 14.73 -10.64
CA ILE A 221 -9.35 16.07 -10.69
C ILE A 221 -8.63 16.97 -11.67
N CYS A 222 -7.29 17.00 -11.60
CA CYS A 222 -6.47 17.84 -12.49
C CYS A 222 -6.50 17.40 -13.96
N ALA A 223 -6.83 16.11 -14.22
CA ALA A 223 -6.89 15.55 -15.57
C ALA A 223 -8.30 15.57 -16.18
N LEU A 224 -9.32 15.96 -15.41
CA LEU A 224 -10.72 15.94 -15.88
C LEU A 224 -10.95 17.01 -16.92
N ARG A 225 -11.41 16.61 -18.13
CA ARG A 225 -11.81 17.49 -19.21
C ARG A 225 -13.33 17.56 -19.32
N TRP A 226 -13.86 18.63 -19.90
CA TRP A 226 -15.32 18.74 -20.15
C TRP A 226 -15.85 17.64 -21.07
N ALA A 227 -15.07 17.13 -22.03
CA ALA A 227 -15.43 15.97 -22.84
C ALA A 227 -15.80 14.71 -22.02
N ASN A 228 -15.37 14.64 -20.76
CA ASN A 228 -15.66 13.56 -19.83
C ASN A 228 -16.75 13.91 -18.79
N VAL A 229 -17.42 15.06 -18.92
CA VAL A 229 -18.49 15.52 -18.03
C VAL A 229 -19.78 15.66 -18.84
N ASP A 230 -20.72 14.77 -18.60
CA ASP A 230 -22.06 14.85 -19.20
C ASP A 230 -23.02 15.40 -18.15
N LEU A 231 -23.26 16.72 -18.21
CA LEU A 231 -24.16 17.40 -17.28
C LEU A 231 -25.62 16.95 -17.50
N ASN A 232 -26.03 16.65 -18.72
CA ASN A 232 -27.40 16.24 -19.04
C ASN A 232 -27.71 14.85 -18.48
N ARG A 233 -26.77 13.89 -18.61
CA ARG A 233 -26.89 12.54 -18.05
C ARG A 233 -26.41 12.46 -16.61
N ARG A 234 -25.88 13.54 -16.08
CA ARG A 234 -25.28 13.62 -14.73
C ARG A 234 -24.21 12.58 -14.49
N MET A 235 -23.24 12.49 -15.39
CA MET A 235 -22.18 11.49 -15.34
C MET A 235 -20.80 12.12 -15.56
N VAL A 236 -19.80 11.66 -14.79
CA VAL A 236 -18.39 11.99 -14.98
C VAL A 236 -17.64 10.70 -15.31
N ARG A 237 -16.81 10.72 -16.35
CA ARG A 237 -15.93 9.61 -16.74
C ARG A 237 -14.49 9.92 -16.34
N ILE A 238 -13.89 9.04 -15.57
CA ILE A 238 -12.49 9.13 -15.18
C ILE A 238 -11.67 8.26 -16.12
N THR A 239 -10.82 8.89 -16.95
CA THR A 239 -10.06 8.22 -18.01
C THR A 239 -8.56 8.46 -17.87
N SER A 240 -8.16 9.43 -17.05
CA SER A 240 -6.76 9.86 -16.95
C SER A 240 -6.45 10.49 -15.58
N ALA A 241 -5.17 10.70 -15.32
CA ALA A 241 -4.68 11.43 -14.15
C ALA A 241 -3.43 12.23 -14.51
N ILE A 242 -3.21 13.36 -13.84
CA ILE A 242 -1.94 14.07 -13.89
C ILE A 242 -1.00 13.44 -12.86
N GLY A 243 0.14 12.93 -13.34
CA GLY A 243 1.27 12.52 -12.51
C GLY A 243 2.07 13.74 -12.08
N ALA A 244 2.47 13.79 -10.80
CA ALA A 244 3.33 14.86 -10.29
C ALA A 244 4.80 14.44 -10.40
N LEU A 245 5.66 15.37 -10.86
CA LEU A 245 7.11 15.27 -10.79
C LEU A 245 7.64 16.49 -10.02
N PRO A 246 8.67 16.35 -9.15
CA PRO A 246 9.19 17.46 -8.36
C PRO A 246 9.75 18.60 -9.18
N SER A 247 10.33 18.28 -10.34
CA SER A 247 11.06 19.22 -11.22
C SER A 247 10.28 19.65 -12.46
N SER A 248 9.03 19.21 -12.64
CA SER A 248 8.26 19.50 -13.86
C SER A 248 6.80 19.85 -13.56
N ASN A 249 6.14 20.40 -14.58
CA ASN A 249 4.72 20.74 -14.54
C ASN A 249 3.78 19.53 -14.48
N GLY A 250 4.29 18.32 -14.29
CA GLY A 250 3.50 17.08 -14.32
C GLY A 250 3.33 16.53 -15.74
N TYR A 251 2.69 15.38 -15.85
CA TYR A 251 2.40 14.73 -17.13
C TYR A 251 1.06 14.01 -17.07
N LEU A 252 0.36 14.01 -18.21
CA LEU A 252 -0.88 13.25 -18.35
C LEU A 252 -0.55 11.77 -18.48
N LYS A 253 -1.25 10.95 -17.71
CA LYS A 253 -1.12 9.48 -17.76
C LYS A 253 -2.48 8.80 -17.77
N GLY A 254 -2.53 7.63 -18.39
CA GLY A 254 -3.67 6.73 -18.27
C GLY A 254 -3.81 6.19 -16.82
N PRO A 255 -4.94 5.59 -16.50
CA PRO A 255 -5.13 4.93 -15.22
C PRO A 255 -4.17 3.76 -15.07
N LYS A 256 -3.66 3.54 -13.84
CA LYS A 256 -2.73 2.42 -13.52
C LYS A 256 -3.33 1.03 -13.71
N SER A 257 -4.64 0.92 -13.75
CA SER A 257 -5.37 -0.33 -13.91
C SER A 257 -6.70 -0.09 -14.62
N PRO A 258 -7.31 -1.13 -15.24
CA PRO A 258 -8.66 -1.03 -15.81
C PRO A 258 -9.72 -0.53 -14.82
N ALA A 259 -9.59 -0.85 -13.53
CA ALA A 259 -10.47 -0.36 -12.46
C ALA A 259 -10.36 1.18 -12.24
N GLY A 260 -9.29 1.80 -12.72
CA GLY A 260 -9.14 3.25 -12.70
C GLY A 260 -10.06 3.96 -13.70
N MET A 261 -10.45 3.30 -14.80
CA MET A 261 -11.45 3.81 -15.74
C MET A 261 -12.84 3.50 -15.21
N ARG A 262 -13.59 4.54 -14.90
CA ARG A 262 -14.93 4.42 -14.32
C ARG A 262 -15.80 5.61 -14.65
N ALA A 263 -17.10 5.37 -14.67
CA ALA A 263 -18.11 6.42 -14.77
C ALA A 263 -18.80 6.58 -13.42
N LEU A 264 -18.97 7.81 -12.99
CA LEU A 264 -19.53 8.18 -11.69
C LEU A 264 -20.75 9.10 -11.88
N PRO A 265 -21.85 8.89 -11.14
CA PRO A 265 -22.95 9.83 -11.14
C PRO A 265 -22.57 11.13 -10.44
N ILE A 266 -23.19 12.24 -10.90
CA ILE A 266 -23.00 13.58 -10.36
C ILE A 266 -24.08 13.83 -9.32
N ALA A 267 -23.70 13.98 -8.05
CA ALA A 267 -24.57 14.43 -6.96
C ALA A 267 -24.90 15.93 -7.10
N ASP A 268 -26.03 16.39 -6.52
CA ASP A 268 -26.50 17.78 -6.66
C ASP A 268 -25.44 18.81 -6.24
N GLY A 269 -24.78 18.59 -5.12
CA GLY A 269 -23.73 19.49 -4.64
C GLY A 269 -22.51 19.59 -5.57
N LEU A 270 -22.24 18.57 -6.39
CA LEU A 270 -21.22 18.61 -7.43
C LEU A 270 -21.75 19.27 -8.70
N MET A 271 -23.02 19.01 -9.07
CA MET A 271 -23.64 19.56 -10.27
C MET A 271 -23.60 21.08 -10.29
N GLU A 272 -24.06 21.71 -9.21
CA GLU A 272 -24.01 23.15 -9.00
C GLU A 272 -22.63 23.76 -9.25
N GLY A 273 -21.58 23.11 -8.70
CA GLY A 273 -20.20 23.59 -8.88
C GLY A 273 -19.68 23.43 -10.31
N LEU A 274 -20.05 22.33 -10.97
CA LEU A 274 -19.63 22.10 -12.38
C LEU A 274 -20.33 23.05 -13.34
N GLU A 275 -21.63 23.31 -13.17
CA GLU A 275 -22.37 24.27 -13.98
C GLU A 275 -21.79 25.68 -13.83
N ARG A 276 -21.55 26.12 -12.60
CA ARG A 276 -20.92 27.42 -12.32
C ARG A 276 -19.54 27.50 -12.94
N ARG A 277 -18.69 26.46 -12.77
CA ARG A 277 -17.35 26.42 -13.33
C ARG A 277 -17.35 26.48 -14.87
N ARG A 278 -18.27 25.78 -15.53
CA ARG A 278 -18.43 25.82 -16.97
C ARG A 278 -18.77 27.22 -17.45
N ALA A 279 -19.78 27.86 -16.84
CA ALA A 279 -20.19 29.22 -17.15
C ALA A 279 -19.05 30.25 -16.98
N GLU A 280 -18.22 30.10 -15.91
CA GLU A 280 -17.03 30.95 -15.71
C GLU A 280 -16.00 30.78 -16.83
N GLN A 281 -15.70 29.55 -17.25
CA GLN A 281 -14.72 29.29 -18.31
C GLN A 281 -15.26 29.73 -19.68
N GLU A 282 -16.53 29.53 -19.98
CA GLU A 282 -17.19 30.03 -21.20
C GLU A 282 -17.17 31.53 -21.25
N ALA A 283 -17.42 32.25 -20.15
CA ALA A 283 -17.31 33.70 -20.08
C ALA A 283 -15.86 34.16 -20.33
N ARG A 284 -14.88 33.56 -19.67
CA ARG A 284 -13.45 33.87 -19.89
C ARG A 284 -12.99 33.63 -21.33
N CYS A 285 -13.47 32.55 -21.96
CA CYS A 285 -13.19 32.27 -23.36
C CYS A 285 -13.77 33.37 -24.27
N ARG A 286 -15.01 33.81 -24.02
CA ARG A 286 -15.63 34.93 -24.76
C ARG A 286 -14.84 36.21 -24.60
N ASP A 287 -14.45 36.55 -23.37
CA ASP A 287 -13.70 37.79 -23.07
C ASP A 287 -12.31 37.77 -23.71
N ALA A 288 -11.68 36.59 -23.81
CA ALA A 288 -10.38 36.38 -24.46
C ALA A 288 -10.48 36.22 -26.00
N GLY A 289 -11.69 36.14 -26.58
CA GLY A 289 -11.89 35.92 -28.00
C GLY A 289 -11.47 34.52 -28.49
N VAL A 290 -11.46 33.51 -27.60
CA VAL A 290 -11.11 32.13 -27.93
C VAL A 290 -12.34 31.23 -27.80
N PRO A 291 -12.47 30.15 -28.63
CA PRO A 291 -13.60 29.25 -28.53
C PRO A 291 -13.51 28.37 -27.25
N PHE A 292 -14.62 28.20 -26.57
CA PHE A 292 -14.74 27.16 -25.55
C PHE A 292 -14.83 25.81 -26.25
N THR A 293 -14.00 24.86 -25.80
CA THR A 293 -14.00 23.48 -26.31
C THR A 293 -14.07 22.49 -25.17
N ASP A 294 -14.63 21.31 -25.43
CA ASP A 294 -14.72 20.23 -24.43
C ASP A 294 -13.35 19.63 -24.06
N ASP A 295 -12.28 19.99 -24.76
CA ASP A 295 -10.90 19.61 -24.43
C ASP A 295 -10.31 20.40 -23.26
N ILE A 296 -10.92 21.52 -22.89
CA ILE A 296 -10.50 22.33 -21.74
C ILE A 296 -10.65 21.49 -20.45
N PHE A 297 -9.64 21.56 -19.59
CA PHE A 297 -9.67 20.91 -18.27
C PHE A 297 -10.61 21.65 -17.32
N VAL A 298 -11.43 20.92 -16.57
CA VAL A 298 -12.42 21.50 -15.62
C VAL A 298 -11.74 22.45 -14.61
N VAL A 299 -10.58 22.05 -14.09
CA VAL A 299 -9.82 22.88 -13.13
C VAL A 299 -8.60 23.57 -13.79
N GLY A 300 -8.44 23.44 -15.10
CA GLY A 300 -7.36 24.06 -15.86
C GLY A 300 -7.67 25.48 -16.31
N ASP A 301 -6.77 26.02 -17.14
CA ASP A 301 -6.97 27.32 -17.75
C ASP A 301 -7.61 27.22 -19.16
N ILE A 302 -8.07 28.33 -19.69
CA ILE A 302 -8.76 28.42 -20.99
C ILE A 302 -7.82 28.17 -22.18
N ASP A 303 -6.51 28.27 -21.98
CA ASP A 303 -5.47 27.94 -22.98
C ASP A 303 -5.28 26.43 -23.18
N GLY A 304 -6.06 25.61 -22.47
CA GLY A 304 -5.97 24.15 -22.50
C GLY A 304 -4.89 23.56 -21.59
N ALA A 305 -4.21 24.38 -20.77
CA ALA A 305 -3.26 23.90 -19.79
C ALA A 305 -3.98 23.21 -18.61
N PHE A 306 -3.46 22.07 -18.19
CA PHE A 306 -3.93 21.42 -16.98
C PHE A 306 -3.33 22.05 -15.72
N MET A 307 -4.06 21.97 -14.62
CA MET A 307 -3.51 22.32 -13.30
C MET A 307 -2.63 21.19 -12.77
N VAL A 308 -1.44 21.51 -12.27
CA VAL A 308 -0.59 20.51 -11.61
C VAL A 308 -1.12 20.17 -10.20
N PRO A 309 -1.09 18.90 -9.77
CA PRO A 309 -1.61 18.48 -8.45
C PRO A 309 -0.99 19.22 -7.27
N ARG A 310 0.27 19.67 -7.40
CA ARG A 310 0.93 20.47 -6.36
C ARG A 310 0.21 21.80 -6.14
N TYR A 311 -0.18 22.47 -7.23
CA TYR A 311 -0.88 23.75 -7.14
C TYR A 311 -2.31 23.59 -6.61
N ALA A 312 -3.04 22.55 -7.08
CA ALA A 312 -4.36 22.21 -6.54
C ALA A 312 -4.32 21.97 -5.02
N ASN A 313 -3.33 21.22 -4.55
CA ASN A 313 -3.12 21.01 -3.11
C ASN A 313 -2.75 22.30 -2.36
N GLN A 314 -1.99 23.21 -2.99
CA GLN A 314 -1.64 24.50 -2.41
C GLN A 314 -2.88 25.39 -2.25
N LEU A 315 -3.72 25.51 -3.29
CA LEU A 315 -4.99 26.24 -3.22
C LEU A 315 -5.87 25.71 -2.09
N PHE A 316 -6.02 24.39 -2.02
CA PHE A 316 -6.81 23.77 -0.96
C PHE A 316 -6.23 23.98 0.44
N ARG A 317 -4.92 23.92 0.61
CA ARG A 317 -4.27 24.22 1.91
C ARG A 317 -4.49 25.67 2.34
N THR A 318 -4.44 26.62 1.40
CA THR A 318 -4.74 28.02 1.70
C THR A 318 -6.18 28.17 2.16
N PHE A 319 -7.14 27.59 1.44
CA PHE A 319 -8.56 27.57 1.83
C PHE A 319 -8.77 26.99 3.24
N VAL A 320 -8.23 25.81 3.51
CA VAL A 320 -8.35 25.13 4.81
C VAL A 320 -7.78 25.99 5.95
N ARG A 321 -6.69 26.71 5.71
CA ARG A 321 -6.10 27.64 6.73
C ARG A 321 -6.97 28.86 6.93
N THR A 322 -7.46 29.47 5.84
CA THR A 322 -8.31 30.67 5.91
C THR A 322 -9.57 30.43 6.72
N PHE A 323 -10.22 29.27 6.52
CA PHE A 323 -11.45 28.91 7.21
C PHE A 323 -11.24 28.03 8.45
N ASN A 324 -9.98 27.82 8.87
CA ASN A 324 -9.58 27.00 10.01
C ASN A 324 -10.21 25.59 10.04
N ILE A 325 -10.41 24.97 8.86
CA ILE A 325 -10.99 23.64 8.75
C ILE A 325 -9.97 22.59 9.23
N GLY A 326 -10.35 21.76 10.20
CA GLY A 326 -9.48 20.73 10.77
C GLY A 326 -8.20 21.29 11.39
N GLY A 327 -8.29 22.47 12.03
CA GLY A 327 -7.14 23.17 12.61
C GLY A 327 -6.12 23.64 11.55
N GLY A 328 -6.56 23.88 10.31
CA GLY A 328 -5.70 24.33 9.20
C GLY A 328 -4.78 23.26 8.63
N LYS A 329 -4.92 21.98 9.01
CA LYS A 329 -4.03 20.87 8.64
C LYS A 329 -4.69 19.79 7.78
N CYS A 330 -5.85 20.07 7.18
CA CYS A 330 -6.53 19.14 6.31
C CYS A 330 -5.88 19.07 4.91
N GLY A 331 -5.62 17.86 4.42
CA GLY A 331 -5.17 17.63 3.04
C GLY A 331 -6.33 17.23 2.13
N LEU A 332 -6.23 17.50 0.81
CA LEU A 332 -7.27 17.19 -0.18
C LEU A 332 -7.68 15.71 -0.17
N HIS A 333 -6.72 14.80 0.05
CA HIS A 333 -6.99 13.36 0.11
C HIS A 333 -7.92 12.97 1.28
N ARG A 334 -7.96 13.78 2.34
CA ARG A 334 -8.87 13.60 3.48
C ARG A 334 -10.35 13.74 3.07
N LEU A 335 -10.67 14.60 2.07
CA LEU A 335 -12.02 14.72 1.53
C LEU A 335 -12.50 13.42 0.88
N ARG A 336 -11.63 12.78 0.12
CA ARG A 336 -11.91 11.46 -0.47
C ARG A 336 -12.13 10.39 0.61
N HIS A 337 -11.36 10.42 1.71
CA HIS A 337 -11.59 9.54 2.85
C HIS A 337 -12.93 9.82 3.52
N THR A 338 -13.29 11.10 3.68
CA THR A 338 -14.57 11.51 4.21
C THR A 338 -15.71 10.98 3.35
N PHE A 339 -15.63 11.17 2.03
CA PHE A 339 -16.61 10.61 1.08
C PHE A 339 -16.77 9.09 1.26
N ALA A 340 -15.66 8.35 1.31
CA ALA A 340 -15.70 6.90 1.48
C ALA A 340 -16.34 6.49 2.81
N THR A 341 -15.95 7.16 3.90
CA THR A 341 -16.43 6.86 5.25
C THR A 341 -17.93 7.17 5.37
N GLU A 342 -18.38 8.33 4.89
CA GLU A 342 -19.81 8.72 4.92
C GLU A 342 -20.69 7.71 4.16
N LEU A 343 -20.28 7.27 2.97
CA LEU A 343 -21.04 6.26 2.22
C LEU A 343 -21.11 4.92 2.95
N ILE A 344 -19.99 4.47 3.53
CA ILE A 344 -19.93 3.21 4.28
C ILE A 344 -20.82 3.32 5.54
N MET A 345 -20.73 4.42 6.27
CA MET A 345 -21.53 4.66 7.47
C MET A 345 -23.03 4.81 7.16
N SER A 346 -23.37 5.26 5.94
CA SER A 346 -24.76 5.31 5.43
C SER A 346 -25.25 3.96 4.88
N GLY A 347 -24.51 2.86 5.08
CA GLY A 347 -24.92 1.51 4.69
C GLY A 347 -24.64 1.14 3.24
N VAL A 348 -23.93 1.97 2.48
CA VAL A 348 -23.52 1.60 1.10
C VAL A 348 -22.51 0.47 1.14
N ASN A 349 -22.75 -0.57 0.36
CA ASN A 349 -21.88 -1.75 0.30
C ASN A 349 -20.41 -1.35 0.04
N PRO A 350 -19.45 -1.79 0.90
CA PRO A 350 -18.02 -1.44 0.76
C PRO A 350 -17.44 -1.77 -0.60
N LYS A 351 -17.91 -2.82 -1.28
CA LYS A 351 -17.47 -3.17 -2.64
C LYS A 351 -17.91 -2.11 -3.66
N THR A 352 -19.13 -1.59 -3.52
CA THR A 352 -19.65 -0.48 -4.35
C THR A 352 -18.82 0.77 -4.13
N VAL A 353 -18.50 1.13 -2.87
CA VAL A 353 -17.63 2.27 -2.54
C VAL A 353 -16.23 2.07 -3.11
N SER A 354 -15.66 0.87 -2.99
CA SER A 354 -14.34 0.53 -3.56
C SER A 354 -14.31 0.70 -5.09
N ASN A 355 -15.35 0.23 -5.79
CA ASN A 355 -15.48 0.39 -7.24
C ASN A 355 -15.62 1.87 -7.62
N TRP A 356 -16.44 2.63 -6.89
CA TRP A 356 -16.59 4.08 -7.08
C TRP A 356 -15.26 4.80 -6.98
N LEU A 357 -14.50 4.48 -5.94
CA LEU A 357 -13.18 5.06 -5.72
C LEU A 357 -12.11 4.57 -6.71
N GLY A 358 -12.32 3.45 -7.40
CA GLY A 358 -11.30 2.83 -8.25
C GLY A 358 -10.12 2.31 -7.41
N HIS A 359 -10.42 1.59 -6.32
CA HIS A 359 -9.42 0.87 -5.54
C HIS A 359 -9.16 -0.49 -6.19
N THR A 360 -7.90 -0.79 -6.49
CA THR A 360 -7.47 -2.12 -6.97
C THR A 360 -7.56 -3.16 -5.87
N ASP A 361 -7.29 -2.75 -4.62
CA ASP A 361 -7.42 -3.57 -3.42
C ASP A 361 -8.55 -3.04 -2.53
N PRO A 362 -9.65 -3.78 -2.33
CA PRO A 362 -10.73 -3.40 -1.45
C PRO A 362 -10.38 -3.43 0.04
N SER A 363 -9.24 -4.02 0.42
CA SER A 363 -8.80 -4.17 1.82
C SER A 363 -8.78 -2.84 2.58
N PHE A 364 -8.40 -1.75 1.89
CA PHE A 364 -8.41 -0.42 2.49
C PHE A 364 -9.83 0.04 2.84
N THR A 365 -10.78 -0.15 1.93
CA THR A 365 -12.19 0.19 2.14
C THR A 365 -12.81 -0.68 3.24
N LEU A 366 -12.43 -1.96 3.28
CA LEU A 366 -12.85 -2.88 4.34
C LEU A 366 -12.28 -2.49 5.71
N LYS A 367 -11.04 -2.00 5.79
CA LYS A 367 -10.46 -1.50 7.06
C LYS A 367 -11.25 -0.31 7.63
N ILE A 368 -11.75 0.59 6.79
CA ILE A 368 -12.64 1.68 7.22
C ILE A 368 -13.94 1.10 7.79
N TYR A 369 -14.51 0.08 7.14
CA TYR A 369 -15.73 -0.59 7.59
C TYR A 369 -15.54 -1.31 8.94
N VAL A 370 -14.45 -2.04 9.11
CA VAL A 370 -14.14 -2.80 10.34
C VAL A 370 -13.81 -1.88 11.52
N SER A 371 -13.25 -0.68 11.25
CA SER A 371 -12.99 0.33 12.29
C SER A 371 -14.23 1.14 12.69
N SER A 372 -15.39 0.87 12.07
CA SER A 372 -16.65 1.52 12.41
C SER A 372 -17.18 1.05 13.79
N SER A 373 -17.82 1.96 14.51
CA SER A 373 -18.13 1.89 15.93
C SER A 373 -19.06 0.72 16.34
N PRO A 374 -19.09 0.34 17.65
CA PRO A 374 -20.04 -0.62 18.21
C PRO A 374 -21.53 -0.32 17.90
N GLU A 375 -21.86 0.94 17.60
CA GLU A 375 -23.20 1.38 17.21
C GLU A 375 -23.67 0.77 15.88
N ASN A 376 -22.76 0.59 14.92
CA ASN A 376 -23.06 -0.05 13.64
C ASN A 376 -23.31 -1.56 13.79
N LEU A 377 -22.68 -2.21 14.76
CA LEU A 377 -22.97 -3.62 15.09
C LEU A 377 -24.39 -3.76 15.66
N ARG A 378 -24.85 -2.78 16.47
CA ARG A 378 -26.24 -2.79 17.00
C ARG A 378 -27.27 -2.56 15.90
N ALA A 379 -27.03 -1.63 14.98
CA ALA A 379 -27.91 -1.43 13.82
C ALA A 379 -27.98 -2.68 12.91
N SER A 380 -26.94 -3.50 12.88
CA SER A 380 -26.93 -4.76 12.13
C SER A 380 -27.81 -5.85 12.77
N VAL A 381 -28.12 -5.74 14.07
CA VAL A 381 -29.00 -6.73 14.76
C VAL A 381 -30.42 -6.67 14.22
N ASP A 382 -30.94 -5.48 13.92
CA ASP A 382 -32.26 -5.33 13.34
C ASP A 382 -32.33 -5.98 11.95
N THR A 383 -31.29 -5.80 11.14
CA THR A 383 -31.17 -6.48 9.84
C THR A 383 -31.09 -8.00 10.00
N VAL A 384 -30.35 -8.50 11.00
CA VAL A 384 -30.28 -9.94 11.28
C VAL A 384 -31.65 -10.46 11.71
N ASN A 385 -32.36 -9.73 12.56
CA ASN A 385 -33.72 -10.09 12.98
C ASN A 385 -34.70 -10.10 11.82
N GLU A 386 -34.57 -9.18 10.87
CA GLU A 386 -35.42 -9.11 9.68
C GLU A 386 -35.11 -10.23 8.69
N VAL A 387 -33.82 -10.44 8.36
CA VAL A 387 -33.39 -11.41 7.35
C VAL A 387 -33.46 -12.85 7.87
N MET A 388 -33.21 -13.06 9.16
CA MET A 388 -33.23 -14.35 9.84
C MET A 388 -34.53 -14.54 10.66
N ALA A 389 -35.58 -13.78 10.36
CA ALA A 389 -36.87 -13.95 11.00
C ALA A 389 -37.37 -15.39 10.83
N LEU A 390 -37.66 -16.05 11.94
CA LEU A 390 -38.24 -17.38 11.90
C LEU A 390 -39.66 -17.28 11.31
N PRO A 391 -40.07 -18.20 10.43
CA PRO A 391 -41.42 -18.23 9.89
C PRO A 391 -42.47 -18.21 11.01
N GLU A 392 -43.59 -17.51 10.81
CA GLU A 392 -44.70 -17.53 11.77
C GLU A 392 -45.12 -18.98 12.06
N GLY A 393 -45.20 -19.33 13.34
CA GLY A 393 -45.53 -20.70 13.77
C GLY A 393 -44.33 -21.61 14.10
N TYR A 394 -43.11 -21.16 13.93
CA TYR A 394 -41.91 -21.98 14.25
C TYR A 394 -41.68 -22.15 15.77
N ALA A 395 -42.32 -21.32 16.59
CA ALA A 395 -42.17 -21.33 18.05
C ALA A 395 -42.78 -22.56 18.76
N GLY A 396 -43.40 -23.48 18.01
CA GLY A 396 -44.06 -24.67 18.59
C GLY A 396 -43.44 -26.02 18.26
N GLN A 397 -42.43 -26.11 17.37
CA GLN A 397 -41.92 -27.41 16.91
C GLN A 397 -40.75 -27.94 17.70
N GLY A 398 -40.29 -27.27 18.75
CA GLY A 398 -39.22 -27.75 19.64
C GLY A 398 -39.53 -29.06 20.37
N SER A 399 -40.79 -29.50 20.40
CA SER A 399 -41.22 -30.77 20.98
C SER A 399 -40.91 -31.99 20.12
N GLU A 400 -40.65 -31.79 18.82
CA GLU A 400 -40.33 -32.87 17.87
C GLU A 400 -38.82 -33.11 17.67
N LEU A 401 -37.99 -32.26 18.24
CA LEU A 401 -36.56 -32.46 18.19
C LEU A 401 -36.15 -33.66 19.04
N PRO A 402 -35.26 -34.54 18.55
CA PRO A 402 -34.69 -35.64 19.34
C PRO A 402 -34.17 -35.15 20.70
N ALA A 403 -34.39 -35.89 21.77
CA ALA A 403 -33.99 -35.54 23.15
C ALA A 403 -32.52 -35.12 23.24
N ARG A 404 -31.66 -35.73 22.45
CA ARG A 404 -30.24 -35.42 22.28
C ARG A 404 -29.97 -33.96 21.79
N ILE A 405 -30.82 -33.39 20.93
CA ILE A 405 -30.71 -32.02 20.45
C ILE A 405 -31.35 -31.03 21.41
N ARG A 406 -32.38 -31.45 22.13
CA ARG A 406 -33.05 -30.65 23.17
C ARG A 406 -32.25 -30.53 24.47
N GLY A 407 -31.19 -31.32 24.63
CA GLY A 407 -30.41 -31.34 25.88
C GLY A 407 -31.06 -32.11 27.03
N ASP A 408 -32.16 -32.84 26.76
CA ASP A 408 -32.95 -33.56 27.78
C ASP A 408 -32.37 -34.97 28.13
N GLU A 409 -31.35 -35.43 27.40
CA GLU A 409 -30.68 -36.67 27.71
C GLU A 409 -29.86 -36.51 29.01
N LYS A 410 -30.29 -37.18 30.05
CA LYS A 410 -29.44 -37.42 31.25
C LYS A 410 -28.18 -38.11 30.78
N LYS A 411 -27.02 -37.57 31.10
CA LYS A 411 -25.75 -38.27 30.95
C LYS A 411 -25.86 -39.57 31.76
N GLU A 412 -26.01 -40.72 31.08
CA GLU A 412 -25.59 -41.99 31.66
C GLU A 412 -24.07 -41.87 31.85
N GLU A 413 -23.63 -42.05 33.08
CA GLU A 413 -22.21 -42.15 33.42
C GLU A 413 -21.66 -43.39 32.70
N ALA A 414 -21.11 -43.19 31.50
CA ALA A 414 -20.30 -44.20 30.86
C ALA A 414 -18.96 -44.23 31.61
N GLU A 415 -18.62 -45.37 32.20
CA GLU A 415 -17.28 -45.63 32.73
C GLU A 415 -16.23 -45.28 31.70
N GLU A 416 -15.38 -44.32 32.02
CA GLU A 416 -14.25 -43.93 31.17
C GLU A 416 -13.32 -45.15 31.00
N PRO A 417 -13.03 -45.57 29.76
CA PRO A 417 -11.96 -46.50 29.51
C PRO A 417 -10.63 -45.88 29.90
N ALA A 418 -9.77 -46.65 30.55
CA ALA A 418 -8.44 -46.22 30.97
C ALA A 418 -7.66 -45.55 29.84
N PRO A 419 -6.93 -44.44 30.10
CA PRO A 419 -6.30 -43.65 29.05
C PRO A 419 -5.21 -44.46 28.32
N ASP A 420 -5.29 -44.45 26.98
CA ASP A 420 -4.25 -45.00 26.11
C ASP A 420 -2.95 -44.18 26.26
N PRO A 421 -1.83 -44.79 26.69
CA PRO A 421 -0.58 -44.09 26.93
C PRO A 421 0.08 -43.52 25.65
N LYS A 422 -0.49 -43.71 24.46
CA LYS A 422 0.03 -43.23 23.16
C LYS A 422 -0.82 -42.16 22.52
N ALA A 423 -1.90 -41.69 23.16
CA ALA A 423 -2.71 -40.60 22.59
C ALA A 423 -2.03 -39.22 22.75
N PRO A 424 -2.07 -38.34 21.76
CA PRO A 424 -1.56 -36.99 21.90
C PRO A 424 -2.39 -36.18 22.91
N ARG A 425 -1.72 -35.46 23.80
CA ARG A 425 -2.37 -34.67 24.85
C ARG A 425 -3.35 -33.65 24.25
N PRO A 426 -4.56 -33.54 24.81
CA PRO A 426 -5.53 -32.57 24.33
C PRO A 426 -5.03 -31.14 24.53
N VAL A 427 -5.19 -30.30 23.50
CA VAL A 427 -4.91 -28.87 23.55
C VAL A 427 -5.96 -28.23 24.46
N LYS A 428 -5.52 -27.58 25.53
CA LYS A 428 -6.40 -26.81 26.43
C LYS A 428 -7.04 -25.66 25.65
N ILE A 429 -8.33 -25.76 25.36
CA ILE A 429 -9.13 -24.66 24.86
C ILE A 429 -9.41 -23.75 26.06
N ILE A 430 -8.84 -22.54 26.03
CA ILE A 430 -9.08 -21.52 27.05
C ILE A 430 -10.48 -20.94 26.77
N SER A 431 -11.39 -21.03 27.73
CA SER A 431 -12.72 -20.42 27.61
C SER A 431 -12.66 -18.89 27.68
N TRP A 432 -13.60 -18.23 27.02
CA TRP A 432 -13.69 -16.75 26.94
C TRP A 432 -13.79 -16.06 28.31
N GLU A 433 -14.24 -16.76 29.32
CA GLU A 433 -14.44 -16.20 30.67
C GLU A 433 -13.12 -15.97 31.42
N SER A 434 -12.03 -16.63 31.01
CA SER A 434 -10.70 -16.46 31.65
C SER A 434 -9.89 -15.27 31.10
N LEU A 435 -10.38 -14.55 30.09
CA LEU A 435 -9.72 -13.39 29.47
C LEU A 435 -10.33 -12.04 29.88
N ALA A 436 -11.36 -12.05 30.71
CA ALA A 436 -12.07 -10.82 31.12
C ALA A 436 -11.60 -10.22 32.46
N CYS A 437 -10.66 -10.84 33.17
CA CYS A 437 -10.11 -10.32 34.41
C CYS A 437 -8.58 -10.39 34.39
N GLY A 438 -7.98 -9.32 33.86
CA GLY A 438 -6.53 -9.11 33.89
C GLY A 438 -6.18 -7.76 33.25
#